data_ac44d967786ff7cdc6d82b6c236d75ba
#
_entry.id   ac44d967786ff7cdc6d82b6c236d75ba
#
_cell.length_a   1.000
_cell.length_b   1.000
_cell.length_c   1.000
_cell.angle_alpha   90.00
_cell.angle_beta   90.00
_cell.angle_gamma   90.00
#
_symmetry.space_group_name_H-M   'P 1'
#
loop_
_entity.id
_entity.type
_entity.pdbx_description
1 polymer ?
#
loop_
_entity_poly.entity_id
_entity_poly.type
_entity_poly.pdbx_seq_one_letter_code
_entity_poly.pdbx_strand_id
1 'polypeptide(L)'
;MTIPNGKGQELEAMLMLPNSQLTQSPLVVMHYSGPASQRVLNRWRKRFEYALVEAGYAVLIVDPRGSDCKGRAWRNETYMSLGVKEAEDLIAAAKAIGEREDIDANRMALMGWSYGGYQTLMTMSQKEHPFKCGVAIAPVTDWKLYDSAYTERYMRRPQVNARGYKEASLIPRAKDLTGQVLIIHGTGDDNVHVQQTMQYIDALVQADKDFEMQLYPDDNHFLKKGNNSIHMHKRVLGFFRKIL
;
A
#
# COMPACT_ATOMS: atom_id res chain seq x y z
N MET A 1 10.34 12.32 11.43
CA MET A 1 10.79 13.31 10.41
C MET A 1 9.61 13.74 9.56
N THR A 2 9.71 14.85 8.88
CA THR A 2 8.75 15.26 7.84
C THR A 2 9.39 15.16 6.45
N ILE A 3 8.56 14.96 5.42
CA ILE A 3 8.97 14.85 4.02
C ILE A 3 8.04 15.74 3.18
N PRO A 4 8.56 16.64 2.33
CA PRO A 4 7.73 17.46 1.47
C PRO A 4 7.03 16.61 0.39
N ASN A 5 5.74 16.87 0.14
CA ASN A 5 4.98 16.16 -0.90
C ASN A 5 5.01 16.84 -2.29
N GLY A 6 5.82 17.90 -2.44
CA GLY A 6 5.87 18.67 -3.68
C GLY A 6 4.63 19.53 -3.97
N LYS A 7 3.67 19.58 -3.05
CA LYS A 7 2.43 20.39 -3.13
C LYS A 7 2.36 21.46 -2.04
N GLY A 8 3.48 21.78 -1.41
CA GLY A 8 3.58 22.76 -0.32
C GLY A 8 3.15 22.22 1.05
N GLN A 9 3.03 20.91 1.20
CA GLN A 9 2.66 20.25 2.46
C GLN A 9 3.74 19.23 2.86
N GLU A 10 3.78 18.90 4.15
CA GLU A 10 4.72 17.94 4.71
C GLU A 10 3.99 16.69 5.19
N LEU A 11 4.58 15.53 4.89
CA LEU A 11 4.12 14.21 5.32
C LEU A 11 4.85 13.80 6.59
N GLU A 12 4.14 13.24 7.57
CA GLU A 12 4.78 12.57 8.69
C GLU A 12 5.39 11.25 8.24
N ALA A 13 6.65 11.03 8.64
CA ALA A 13 7.38 9.83 8.24
C ALA A 13 8.32 9.33 9.32
N MET A 14 8.61 8.03 9.28
CA MET A 14 9.63 7.36 10.09
C MET A 14 10.48 6.48 9.17
N LEU A 15 11.78 6.73 9.14
CA LEU A 15 12.75 5.93 8.40
C LEU A 15 13.54 5.05 9.38
N MET A 16 13.63 3.77 9.10
CA MET A 16 14.48 2.80 9.79
C MET A 16 15.53 2.32 8.81
N LEU A 17 16.79 2.41 9.20
CA LEU A 17 17.93 1.98 8.40
C LEU A 17 18.50 0.67 8.95
N PRO A 18 18.93 -0.26 8.08
CA PRO A 18 19.61 -1.45 8.52
C PRO A 18 21.01 -1.10 9.05
N ASN A 19 21.45 -1.84 10.05
CA ASN A 19 22.84 -1.79 10.52
C ASN A 19 23.71 -2.68 9.61
N SER A 20 23.75 -2.35 8.32
CA SER A 20 24.48 -3.13 7.31
C SER A 20 25.70 -2.36 6.82
N GLN A 21 26.70 -3.10 6.34
CA GLN A 21 27.88 -2.53 5.67
C GLN A 21 27.60 -2.14 4.20
N LEU A 22 26.35 -2.27 3.76
CA LEU A 22 25.96 -1.86 2.40
C LEU A 22 26.03 -0.34 2.29
N THR A 23 26.65 0.14 1.24
CA THR A 23 26.73 1.57 0.94
C THR A 23 25.34 2.14 0.60
N GLN A 24 24.46 1.35 0.01
CA GLN A 24 23.09 1.72 -0.33
C GLN A 24 22.13 0.55 -0.07
N SER A 25 21.05 0.82 0.65
CA SER A 25 20.03 -0.16 1.00
C SER A 25 18.81 -0.06 0.09
N PRO A 26 18.21 -1.18 -0.34
CA PRO A 26 16.91 -1.16 -0.98
C PRO A 26 15.85 -0.64 -0.01
N LEU A 27 14.86 0.09 -0.52
CA LEU A 27 13.82 0.74 0.28
C LEU A 27 12.49 -0.01 0.19
N VAL A 28 11.89 -0.30 1.33
CA VAL A 28 10.50 -0.76 1.42
C VAL A 28 9.65 0.34 2.06
N VAL A 29 8.72 0.91 1.30
CA VAL A 29 7.75 1.87 1.82
C VAL A 29 6.54 1.10 2.36
N MET A 30 6.28 1.24 3.65
CA MET A 30 5.15 0.61 4.34
C MET A 30 4.13 1.67 4.75
N HIS A 31 2.88 1.44 4.44
CA HIS A 31 1.80 2.39 4.70
C HIS A 31 0.48 1.70 4.99
N TYR A 32 -0.50 2.48 5.43
CA TYR A 32 -1.90 2.09 5.42
C TYR A 32 -2.72 3.07 4.56
N SER A 33 -2.50 4.37 4.72
CA SER A 33 -3.07 5.46 3.94
C SER A 33 -4.58 5.67 4.08
N GLY A 34 -5.29 4.80 4.81
CA GLY A 34 -6.73 4.92 4.97
C GLY A 34 -7.13 6.21 5.70
N PRO A 35 -8.28 6.81 5.36
CA PRO A 35 -8.76 8.02 6.00
C PRO A 35 -8.79 7.93 7.51
N ALA A 36 -8.37 9.00 8.20
CA ALA A 36 -8.31 9.10 9.66
C ALA A 36 -7.46 8.01 10.34
N SER A 37 -6.53 7.38 9.62
CA SER A 37 -5.56 6.44 10.18
C SER A 37 -4.23 7.11 10.46
N GLN A 38 -3.43 6.53 11.37
CA GLN A 38 -2.07 6.99 11.66
C GLN A 38 -1.13 5.79 11.84
N ARG A 39 -0.05 5.77 11.09
CA ARG A 39 1.00 4.74 11.16
C ARG A 39 2.29 5.27 11.78
N VAL A 40 2.59 6.53 11.58
CA VAL A 40 3.76 7.19 12.18
C VAL A 40 3.45 7.55 13.62
N LEU A 41 4.01 6.77 14.56
CA LEU A 41 3.77 6.90 15.99
C LEU A 41 5.09 6.78 16.74
N ASN A 42 5.34 7.70 17.67
CA ASN A 42 6.49 7.63 18.57
C ASN A 42 6.26 6.57 19.66
N ARG A 43 6.32 5.29 19.26
CA ARG A 43 6.24 4.14 20.17
C ARG A 43 7.02 2.95 19.65
N TRP A 44 7.52 2.12 20.56
CA TRP A 44 8.15 0.87 20.20
C TRP A 44 7.14 -0.07 19.49
N ARG A 45 7.59 -0.70 18.42
CA ARG A 45 6.78 -1.66 17.63
C ARG A 45 7.47 -3.01 17.61
N LYS A 46 6.70 -4.10 17.82
CA LYS A 46 7.15 -5.47 17.55
C LYS A 46 6.46 -5.92 16.28
N ARG A 47 7.02 -5.59 15.11
CA ARG A 47 6.36 -5.82 13.83
C ARG A 47 7.34 -6.27 12.76
N PHE A 48 6.81 -6.61 11.60
CA PHE A 48 7.52 -7.09 10.43
C PHE A 48 8.57 -6.09 9.92
N GLU A 49 8.39 -4.81 10.20
CA GLU A 49 9.34 -3.75 9.88
C GLU A 49 10.77 -4.09 10.34
N TYR A 50 10.92 -4.64 11.55
CA TYR A 50 12.24 -5.02 12.07
C TYR A 50 12.85 -6.20 11.32
N ALA A 51 12.04 -7.18 10.91
CA ALA A 51 12.53 -8.29 10.11
C ALA A 51 13.02 -7.85 8.73
N LEU A 52 12.41 -6.81 8.15
CA LEU A 52 12.89 -6.18 6.92
C LEU A 52 14.22 -5.47 7.15
N VAL A 53 14.33 -4.69 8.23
CA VAL A 53 15.56 -3.97 8.59
C VAL A 53 16.71 -4.97 8.83
N GLU A 54 16.48 -6.05 9.58
CA GLU A 54 17.45 -7.11 9.79
C GLU A 54 17.84 -7.85 8.49
N ALA A 55 16.92 -7.91 7.53
CA ALA A 55 17.19 -8.48 6.21
C ALA A 55 17.93 -7.52 5.26
N GLY A 56 18.30 -6.31 5.71
CA GLY A 56 19.11 -5.34 4.98
C GLY A 56 18.30 -4.28 4.20
N TYR A 57 16.99 -4.21 4.41
CA TYR A 57 16.15 -3.18 3.78
C TYR A 57 16.05 -1.93 4.66
N ALA A 58 16.15 -0.76 4.07
CA ALA A 58 15.62 0.45 4.68
C ALA A 58 14.08 0.40 4.65
N VAL A 59 13.42 0.82 5.73
CA VAL A 59 11.96 0.82 5.83
C VAL A 59 11.46 2.22 6.10
N LEU A 60 10.67 2.77 5.17
CA LEU A 60 9.97 4.03 5.33
C LEU A 60 8.52 3.77 5.71
N ILE A 61 8.08 4.33 6.82
CA ILE A 61 6.65 4.41 7.17
C ILE A 61 6.22 5.84 6.96
N VAL A 62 5.11 6.06 6.23
CA VAL A 62 4.61 7.40 5.91
C VAL A 62 3.10 7.47 6.03
N ASP A 63 2.60 8.61 6.53
CA ASP A 63 1.19 8.94 6.60
C ASP A 63 0.87 10.02 5.55
N PRO A 64 0.20 9.67 4.42
CA PRO A 64 -0.15 10.60 3.36
C PRO A 64 -1.34 11.49 3.73
N ARG A 65 -1.75 12.38 2.84
CA ARG A 65 -2.99 13.18 2.96
C ARG A 65 -4.18 12.26 3.26
N GLY A 66 -5.14 12.76 4.03
CA GLY A 66 -6.29 11.99 4.51
C GLY A 66 -6.05 11.26 5.83
N SER A 67 -4.78 11.03 6.22
CA SER A 67 -4.42 10.43 7.52
C SER A 67 -4.80 11.34 8.70
N ASP A 68 -4.64 10.86 9.94
CA ASP A 68 -4.98 11.63 11.14
C ASP A 68 -3.84 12.57 11.58
N CYS A 69 -4.07 13.25 12.71
CA CYS A 69 -3.15 14.09 13.48
C CYS A 69 -2.72 15.45 12.90
N LYS A 70 -3.20 15.82 11.70
CA LYS A 70 -2.99 17.17 11.12
C LYS A 70 -4.28 17.99 11.00
N GLY A 71 -5.32 17.56 11.72
CA GLY A 71 -6.60 18.26 11.81
C GLY A 71 -7.58 17.97 10.68
N ARG A 72 -8.75 18.64 10.73
CA ARG A 72 -9.91 18.34 9.87
C ARG A 72 -9.63 18.60 8.38
N ALA A 73 -8.94 19.71 8.07
CA ALA A 73 -8.64 20.05 6.68
C ALA A 73 -7.80 18.96 6.01
N TRP A 74 -6.75 18.49 6.69
CA TRP A 74 -5.90 17.40 6.23
C TRP A 74 -6.67 16.09 6.03
N ARG A 75 -7.49 15.68 7.01
CA ARG A 75 -8.32 14.47 6.88
C ARG A 75 -9.30 14.52 5.72
N ASN A 76 -9.81 15.69 5.40
CA ASN A 76 -10.79 15.88 4.32
C ASN A 76 -10.14 16.00 2.93
N GLU A 77 -8.81 16.00 2.82
CA GLU A 77 -8.10 16.10 1.54
C GLU A 77 -8.52 14.99 0.55
N THR A 78 -8.82 13.79 1.07
CA THR A 78 -9.18 12.62 0.27
C THR A 78 -10.70 12.35 0.24
N TYR A 79 -11.51 13.23 0.85
CA TYR A 79 -12.96 13.08 0.87
C TYR A 79 -13.55 13.10 -0.55
N MET A 80 -14.37 12.10 -0.86
CA MET A 80 -14.96 11.81 -2.18
C MET A 80 -13.94 11.41 -3.28
N SER A 81 -12.65 11.27 -2.97
CA SER A 81 -11.60 10.99 -3.94
C SER A 81 -10.49 10.15 -3.29
N LEU A 82 -10.81 8.91 -2.92
CA LEU A 82 -9.85 8.00 -2.29
C LEU A 82 -8.80 7.51 -3.28
N GLY A 83 -7.58 7.36 -2.81
CA GLY A 83 -6.47 6.69 -3.48
C GLY A 83 -5.56 7.58 -4.32
N VAL A 84 -6.07 8.67 -4.89
CA VAL A 84 -5.32 9.48 -5.88
C VAL A 84 -4.26 10.35 -5.19
N LYS A 85 -4.67 11.16 -4.22
CA LYS A 85 -3.74 12.06 -3.50
C LYS A 85 -2.76 11.29 -2.62
N GLU A 86 -3.21 10.20 -2.04
CA GLU A 86 -2.37 9.30 -1.26
C GLU A 86 -1.28 8.67 -2.13
N ALA A 87 -1.58 8.31 -3.39
CA ALA A 87 -0.60 7.78 -4.33
C ALA A 87 0.46 8.85 -4.69
N GLU A 88 0.04 10.08 -4.96
CA GLU A 88 0.97 11.20 -5.19
C GLU A 88 1.94 11.38 -4.02
N ASP A 89 1.42 11.35 -2.80
CA ASP A 89 2.22 11.53 -1.59
C ASP A 89 3.20 10.37 -1.36
N LEU A 90 2.78 9.12 -1.57
CA LEU A 90 3.66 7.95 -1.45
C LEU A 90 4.79 7.99 -2.48
N ILE A 91 4.50 8.40 -3.71
CA ILE A 91 5.50 8.58 -4.77
C ILE A 91 6.47 9.70 -4.40
N ALA A 92 5.96 10.84 -3.94
CA ALA A 92 6.79 11.97 -3.51
C ALA A 92 7.72 11.59 -2.36
N ALA A 93 7.18 10.91 -1.33
CA ALA A 93 7.97 10.45 -0.19
C ALA A 93 9.07 9.47 -0.60
N ALA A 94 8.75 8.50 -1.46
CA ALA A 94 9.74 7.53 -1.94
C ALA A 94 10.85 8.21 -2.76
N LYS A 95 10.50 9.15 -3.66
CA LYS A 95 11.48 9.91 -4.43
C LYS A 95 12.39 10.75 -3.54
N ALA A 96 11.83 11.47 -2.56
CA ALA A 96 12.61 12.29 -1.64
C ALA A 96 13.58 11.45 -0.77
N ILE A 97 13.15 10.27 -0.31
CA ILE A 97 14.04 9.37 0.42
C ILE A 97 15.09 8.73 -0.51
N GLY A 98 14.75 8.50 -1.77
CA GLY A 98 15.68 7.99 -2.78
C GLY A 98 16.84 8.92 -3.14
N GLU A 99 16.76 10.20 -2.79
CA GLU A 99 17.87 11.16 -2.96
C GLU A 99 18.98 11.01 -1.91
N ARG A 100 18.75 10.19 -0.86
CA ARG A 100 19.75 9.93 0.18
C ARG A 100 20.86 9.03 -0.34
N GLU A 101 22.08 9.28 0.09
CA GLU A 101 23.27 8.48 -0.29
C GLU A 101 23.23 7.03 0.22
N ASP A 102 22.49 6.77 1.33
CA ASP A 102 22.36 5.45 1.94
C ASP A 102 21.19 4.60 1.38
N ILE A 103 20.46 5.11 0.38
CA ILE A 103 19.30 4.46 -0.24
C ILE A 103 19.56 4.19 -1.74
N ASP A 104 19.25 2.97 -2.18
CA ASP A 104 19.27 2.63 -3.61
C ASP A 104 17.92 2.98 -4.26
N ALA A 105 17.89 4.11 -4.95
CA ALA A 105 16.71 4.60 -5.66
C ALA A 105 16.18 3.64 -6.75
N ASN A 106 17.00 2.70 -7.22
CA ASN A 106 16.62 1.71 -8.23
C ASN A 106 16.02 0.43 -7.62
N ARG A 107 16.04 0.26 -6.29
CA ARG A 107 15.53 -0.91 -5.59
C ARG A 107 14.50 -0.49 -4.53
N MET A 108 13.33 -0.07 -4.99
CA MET A 108 12.22 0.37 -4.12
C MET A 108 11.01 -0.52 -4.25
N ALA A 109 10.39 -0.85 -3.12
CA ALA A 109 9.13 -1.57 -3.03
C ALA A 109 8.08 -0.81 -2.21
N LEU A 110 6.82 -1.14 -2.46
CA LEU A 110 5.66 -0.61 -1.72
C LEU A 110 4.88 -1.76 -1.09
N MET A 111 4.44 -1.62 0.16
CA MET A 111 3.67 -2.67 0.85
C MET A 111 2.56 -2.09 1.71
N GLY A 112 1.36 -2.67 1.60
CA GLY A 112 0.24 -2.33 2.44
C GLY A 112 -0.79 -3.43 2.60
N TRP A 113 -1.63 -3.29 3.63
CA TRP A 113 -2.68 -4.24 4.00
C TRP A 113 -4.04 -3.56 3.99
N SER A 114 -5.09 -4.24 3.53
CA SER A 114 -6.46 -3.72 3.50
C SER A 114 -6.56 -2.46 2.63
N TYR A 115 -6.91 -1.31 3.18
CA TYR A 115 -6.78 -0.03 2.48
C TYR A 115 -5.35 0.18 1.94
N GLY A 116 -4.33 -0.23 2.71
CA GLY A 116 -2.94 -0.18 2.25
C GLY A 116 -2.68 -1.09 1.05
N GLY A 117 -3.32 -2.26 0.98
CA GLY A 117 -3.28 -3.12 -0.20
C GLY A 117 -3.90 -2.46 -1.43
N TYR A 118 -5.08 -1.85 -1.26
CA TYR A 118 -5.70 -1.00 -2.29
C TYR A 118 -4.74 0.12 -2.74
N GLN A 119 -4.18 0.84 -1.77
CA GLN A 119 -3.31 1.97 -2.06
C GLN A 119 -2.00 1.55 -2.73
N THR A 120 -1.46 0.38 -2.40
CA THR A 120 -0.30 -0.20 -3.11
C THR A 120 -0.62 -0.37 -4.60
N LEU A 121 -1.71 -1.03 -4.94
CA LEU A 121 -2.11 -1.25 -6.33
C LEU A 121 -2.46 0.06 -7.04
N MET A 122 -3.13 1.00 -6.34
CA MET A 122 -3.43 2.34 -6.88
C MET A 122 -2.16 3.11 -7.22
N THR A 123 -1.16 3.08 -6.34
CA THR A 123 0.12 3.77 -6.54
C THR A 123 0.92 3.15 -7.68
N MET A 124 0.95 1.82 -7.76
CA MET A 124 1.64 1.10 -8.83
C MET A 124 0.93 1.17 -10.20
N SER A 125 -0.29 1.70 -10.23
CA SER A 125 -1.02 2.04 -11.46
C SER A 125 -0.87 3.51 -11.86
N GLN A 126 -0.09 4.32 -11.11
CA GLN A 126 0.24 5.69 -11.52
C GLN A 126 1.43 5.68 -12.47
N LYS A 127 1.48 6.70 -13.34
CA LYS A 127 2.66 6.92 -14.18
C LYS A 127 3.86 7.38 -13.32
N GLU A 128 5.06 7.00 -13.70
CA GLU A 128 6.32 7.51 -13.14
C GLU A 128 6.54 7.24 -11.63
N HIS A 129 5.94 6.19 -11.08
CA HIS A 129 6.29 5.76 -9.74
C HIS A 129 7.67 5.06 -9.70
N PRO A 130 8.43 5.17 -8.57
CA PRO A 130 9.79 4.61 -8.48
C PRO A 130 9.85 3.12 -8.10
N PHE A 131 8.72 2.46 -7.86
CA PHE A 131 8.66 1.12 -7.27
C PHE A 131 8.90 0.01 -8.31
N LYS A 132 9.84 -0.90 -8.04
CA LYS A 132 10.06 -2.14 -8.81
C LYS A 132 8.98 -3.17 -8.54
N CYS A 133 8.50 -3.22 -7.29
CA CYS A 133 7.47 -4.17 -6.91
C CYS A 133 6.57 -3.65 -5.79
N GLY A 134 5.40 -4.29 -5.66
CA GLY A 134 4.42 -4.03 -4.62
C GLY A 134 3.86 -5.29 -4.00
N VAL A 135 3.55 -5.23 -2.69
CA VAL A 135 2.83 -6.29 -1.97
C VAL A 135 1.49 -5.74 -1.48
N ALA A 136 0.41 -6.28 -2.01
CA ALA A 136 -0.95 -5.91 -1.66
C ALA A 136 -1.63 -7.04 -0.87
N ILE A 137 -1.87 -6.82 0.42
CA ILE A 137 -2.48 -7.82 1.30
C ILE A 137 -3.94 -7.46 1.54
N ALA A 138 -4.86 -8.39 1.26
CA ALA A 138 -6.30 -8.25 1.40
C ALA A 138 -6.83 -6.90 0.84
N PRO A 139 -6.51 -6.56 -0.44
CA PRO A 139 -6.81 -5.26 -0.99
C PRO A 139 -8.30 -5.08 -1.28
N VAL A 140 -8.85 -3.90 -0.97
CA VAL A 140 -10.04 -3.39 -1.67
C VAL A 140 -9.65 -3.12 -3.12
N THR A 141 -10.50 -3.42 -4.09
CA THR A 141 -10.23 -3.18 -5.52
C THR A 141 -11.30 -2.36 -6.20
N ASP A 142 -12.51 -2.40 -5.67
CA ASP A 142 -13.61 -1.49 -6.03
C ASP A 142 -14.41 -1.14 -4.78
N TRP A 143 -14.56 0.15 -4.51
CA TRP A 143 -15.27 0.66 -3.34
C TRP A 143 -16.77 0.36 -3.34
N LYS A 144 -17.34 -0.01 -4.48
CA LYS A 144 -18.73 -0.50 -4.57
C LYS A 144 -18.91 -1.90 -3.98
N LEU A 145 -17.83 -2.65 -3.83
CA LEU A 145 -17.81 -4.00 -3.26
C LEU A 145 -17.44 -4.01 -1.77
N TYR A 146 -17.20 -2.85 -1.18
CA TYR A 146 -16.92 -2.73 0.25
C TYR A 146 -18.14 -2.22 1.01
N ASP A 147 -18.16 -2.41 2.35
CA ASP A 147 -19.31 -2.05 3.16
C ASP A 147 -19.71 -0.56 3.05
N SER A 148 -21.02 -0.29 3.10
CA SER A 148 -21.55 1.06 2.93
C SER A 148 -21.29 1.96 4.13
N ALA A 149 -21.20 1.41 5.35
CA ALA A 149 -20.96 2.19 6.56
C ALA A 149 -19.61 2.89 6.54
N TYR A 150 -18.58 2.20 6.01
CA TYR A 150 -17.26 2.79 5.78
C TYR A 150 -17.23 3.61 4.50
N THR A 151 -17.63 3.01 3.38
CA THR A 151 -17.43 3.59 2.06
C THR A 151 -18.22 4.89 1.89
N GLU A 152 -19.49 4.93 2.25
CA GLU A 152 -20.33 6.13 2.07
C GLU A 152 -19.95 7.27 3.02
N ARG A 153 -19.28 6.97 4.13
CA ARG A 153 -18.72 8.00 5.02
C ARG A 153 -17.66 8.84 4.30
N TYR A 154 -16.82 8.21 3.48
CA TYR A 154 -15.70 8.87 2.83
C TYR A 154 -15.98 9.23 1.35
N MET A 155 -16.84 8.45 0.68
CA MET A 155 -17.11 8.56 -0.74
C MET A 155 -18.53 9.05 -1.06
N ARG A 156 -19.42 9.12 -0.06
CA ARG A 156 -20.87 9.27 -0.24
C ARG A 156 -21.45 8.09 -1.05
N ARG A 157 -22.73 8.17 -1.43
CA ARG A 157 -23.36 7.13 -2.25
C ARG A 157 -22.85 7.18 -3.71
N PRO A 158 -22.74 6.04 -4.41
CA PRO A 158 -22.28 6.01 -5.81
C PRO A 158 -23.06 6.91 -6.74
N GLN A 159 -24.37 7.08 -6.52
CA GLN A 159 -25.24 7.96 -7.31
C GLN A 159 -24.90 9.45 -7.16
N VAL A 160 -24.34 9.83 -6.00
CA VAL A 160 -23.95 11.21 -5.68
C VAL A 160 -22.52 11.50 -6.13
N ASN A 161 -21.63 10.48 -6.14
CA ASN A 161 -20.22 10.61 -6.43
C ASN A 161 -19.73 9.59 -7.47
N ALA A 162 -20.48 9.43 -8.57
CA ALA A 162 -20.15 8.46 -9.61
C ALA A 162 -18.72 8.62 -10.16
N ARG A 163 -18.25 9.86 -10.29
CA ARG A 163 -16.90 10.17 -10.74
C ARG A 163 -15.84 9.67 -9.75
N GLY A 164 -15.96 9.97 -8.46
CA GLY A 164 -15.01 9.53 -7.45
C GLY A 164 -14.90 8.00 -7.35
N TYR A 165 -16.03 7.28 -7.42
CA TYR A 165 -16.02 5.82 -7.46
C TYR A 165 -15.31 5.26 -8.71
N LYS A 166 -15.51 5.89 -9.87
CA LYS A 166 -14.83 5.50 -11.11
C LYS A 166 -13.32 5.73 -11.02
N GLU A 167 -12.91 6.89 -10.50
CA GLU A 167 -11.50 7.23 -10.33
C GLU A 167 -10.79 6.37 -9.27
N ALA A 168 -11.51 5.95 -8.23
CA ALA A 168 -10.98 5.13 -7.14
C ALA A 168 -11.01 3.61 -7.44
N SER A 169 -11.71 3.15 -8.48
CA SER A 169 -11.73 1.73 -8.87
C SER A 169 -10.41 1.29 -9.48
N LEU A 170 -9.87 0.16 -9.03
CA LEU A 170 -8.65 -0.45 -9.57
C LEU A 170 -8.93 -1.29 -10.83
N ILE A 171 -10.15 -1.77 -11.00
CA ILE A 171 -10.49 -2.66 -12.12
C ILE A 171 -10.11 -2.06 -13.48
N PRO A 172 -10.53 -0.83 -13.84
CA PRO A 172 -10.14 -0.22 -15.12
C PRO A 172 -8.65 0.18 -15.16
N ARG A 173 -7.97 0.24 -14.01
CA ARG A 173 -6.54 0.59 -13.89
C ARG A 173 -5.61 -0.61 -13.98
N ALA A 174 -6.13 -1.83 -14.03
CA ALA A 174 -5.32 -3.04 -14.17
C ALA A 174 -4.34 -2.95 -15.34
N LYS A 175 -4.77 -2.39 -16.47
CA LYS A 175 -3.95 -2.15 -17.66
C LYS A 175 -2.76 -1.18 -17.44
N ASP A 176 -2.90 -0.28 -16.47
CA ASP A 176 -1.89 0.74 -16.17
C ASP A 176 -0.89 0.27 -15.10
N LEU A 177 -1.10 -0.93 -14.51
CA LEU A 177 -0.20 -1.51 -13.52
C LEU A 177 1.19 -1.70 -14.12
N THR A 178 2.22 -1.23 -13.41
CA THR A 178 3.63 -1.43 -13.79
C THR A 178 4.43 -1.95 -12.59
N GLY A 179 5.56 -2.60 -12.86
CA GLY A 179 6.34 -3.33 -11.86
C GLY A 179 5.71 -4.69 -11.51
N GLN A 180 6.38 -5.44 -10.63
CA GLN A 180 5.88 -6.76 -10.20
C GLN A 180 5.01 -6.64 -8.96
N VAL A 181 3.93 -7.42 -8.87
CA VAL A 181 3.05 -7.41 -7.70
C VAL A 181 2.85 -8.79 -7.12
N LEU A 182 2.83 -8.85 -5.79
CA LEU A 182 2.36 -10.01 -5.03
C LEU A 182 1.05 -9.64 -4.33
N ILE A 183 -0.04 -10.34 -4.68
CA ILE A 183 -1.36 -10.15 -4.10
C ILE A 183 -1.62 -11.30 -3.12
N ILE A 184 -1.98 -10.97 -1.88
CA ILE A 184 -2.20 -11.95 -0.80
C ILE A 184 -3.62 -11.79 -0.27
N HIS A 185 -4.37 -12.90 -0.08
CA HIS A 185 -5.71 -12.83 0.48
C HIS A 185 -6.10 -14.09 1.25
N GLY A 186 -6.89 -13.94 2.31
CA GLY A 186 -7.58 -15.04 2.98
C GLY A 186 -8.92 -15.34 2.30
N THR A 187 -9.22 -16.61 1.99
CA THR A 187 -10.48 -16.93 1.28
C THR A 187 -11.72 -16.84 2.16
N GLY A 188 -11.55 -16.85 3.48
CA GLY A 188 -12.61 -16.61 4.47
C GLY A 188 -12.65 -15.17 5.01
N ASP A 189 -12.10 -14.20 4.28
CA ASP A 189 -12.12 -12.80 4.66
C ASP A 189 -13.55 -12.23 4.61
N ASP A 190 -14.10 -11.94 5.77
CA ASP A 190 -15.46 -11.42 5.99
C ASP A 190 -15.50 -9.88 6.07
N ASN A 191 -14.35 -9.24 6.00
CA ASN A 191 -14.20 -7.77 5.96
C ASN A 191 -14.02 -7.30 4.52
N VAL A 192 -12.90 -7.65 3.88
CA VAL A 192 -12.67 -7.42 2.45
C VAL A 192 -12.83 -8.76 1.74
N HIS A 193 -13.99 -9.02 1.18
CA HIS A 193 -14.28 -10.30 0.54
C HIS A 193 -13.26 -10.62 -0.57
N VAL A 194 -12.79 -11.87 -0.62
CA VAL A 194 -11.83 -12.34 -1.63
C VAL A 194 -12.28 -12.08 -3.06
N GLN A 195 -13.58 -11.92 -3.30
CA GLN A 195 -14.16 -11.50 -4.58
C GLN A 195 -13.50 -10.23 -5.14
N GLN A 196 -13.10 -9.29 -4.27
CA GLN A 196 -12.39 -8.08 -4.68
C GLN A 196 -11.09 -8.41 -5.40
N THR A 197 -10.28 -9.27 -4.79
CA THR A 197 -9.02 -9.76 -5.39
C THR A 197 -9.29 -10.56 -6.68
N MET A 198 -10.29 -11.45 -6.69
CA MET A 198 -10.58 -12.26 -7.88
C MET A 198 -11.00 -11.42 -9.09
N GLN A 199 -11.82 -10.38 -8.89
CA GLN A 199 -12.19 -9.45 -9.97
C GLN A 199 -10.99 -8.64 -10.48
N TYR A 200 -10.07 -8.26 -9.59
CA TYR A 200 -8.88 -7.52 -10.01
C TYR A 200 -7.89 -8.41 -10.77
N ILE A 201 -7.73 -9.66 -10.33
CA ILE A 201 -6.91 -10.66 -11.04
C ILE A 201 -7.46 -10.93 -12.44
N ASP A 202 -8.79 -11.10 -12.59
CA ASP A 202 -9.40 -11.23 -13.91
C ASP A 202 -9.06 -10.01 -14.79
N ALA A 203 -9.18 -8.80 -14.25
CA ALA A 203 -8.83 -7.58 -14.98
C ALA A 203 -7.35 -7.51 -15.36
N LEU A 204 -6.43 -8.02 -14.51
CA LEU A 204 -4.99 -8.12 -14.84
C LEU A 204 -4.76 -9.11 -15.98
N VAL A 205 -5.40 -10.28 -15.94
CA VAL A 205 -5.32 -11.29 -17.00
C VAL A 205 -5.84 -10.73 -18.34
N GLN A 206 -6.99 -10.04 -18.34
CA GLN A 206 -7.54 -9.41 -19.54
C GLN A 206 -6.65 -8.28 -20.09
N ALA A 207 -5.83 -7.67 -19.22
CA ALA A 207 -4.88 -6.63 -19.58
C ALA A 207 -3.47 -7.16 -19.92
N ASP A 208 -3.29 -8.48 -19.98
CA ASP A 208 -1.99 -9.16 -20.21
C ASP A 208 -0.90 -8.69 -19.22
N LYS A 209 -1.28 -8.61 -17.92
CA LYS A 209 -0.38 -8.22 -16.83
C LYS A 209 0.02 -9.44 -16.01
N ASP A 210 1.31 -9.57 -15.75
CA ASP A 210 1.85 -10.60 -14.88
C ASP A 210 1.72 -10.21 -13.39
N PHE A 211 1.50 -11.21 -12.52
CA PHE A 211 1.40 -11.05 -11.08
C PHE A 211 1.72 -12.35 -10.35
N GLU A 212 2.11 -12.24 -9.09
CA GLU A 212 2.16 -13.38 -8.17
C GLU A 212 0.98 -13.30 -7.19
N MET A 213 0.44 -14.46 -6.79
CA MET A 213 -0.66 -14.55 -5.84
C MET A 213 -0.38 -15.58 -4.76
N GLN A 214 -0.88 -15.30 -3.54
CA GLN A 214 -0.92 -16.26 -2.43
C GLN A 214 -2.28 -16.21 -1.75
N LEU A 215 -3.03 -17.31 -1.83
CA LEU A 215 -4.27 -17.47 -1.08
C LEU A 215 -4.04 -18.28 0.20
N TYR A 216 -4.80 -17.93 1.24
CA TYR A 216 -4.86 -18.66 2.51
C TYR A 216 -6.27 -19.20 2.72
N PRO A 217 -6.47 -20.53 2.55
CA PRO A 217 -7.80 -21.14 2.67
C PRO A 217 -8.43 -20.93 4.05
N ASP A 218 -9.69 -20.49 4.07
CA ASP A 218 -10.51 -20.25 5.26
C ASP A 218 -9.89 -19.31 6.31
N ASP A 219 -8.89 -18.53 5.95
CA ASP A 219 -8.36 -17.49 6.84
C ASP A 219 -9.08 -16.16 6.61
N ASN A 220 -9.20 -15.40 7.69
CA ASN A 220 -9.89 -14.12 7.70
C ASN A 220 -8.95 -12.95 7.31
N HIS A 221 -9.45 -11.72 7.47
CA HIS A 221 -8.74 -10.49 7.12
C HIS A 221 -7.35 -10.34 7.73
N PHE A 222 -7.08 -10.98 8.86
CA PHE A 222 -5.82 -10.84 9.61
C PHE A 222 -4.80 -11.96 9.38
N LEU A 223 -5.13 -12.99 8.61
CA LEU A 223 -4.26 -14.11 8.24
C LEU A 223 -3.57 -14.76 9.46
N LYS A 224 -4.37 -15.10 10.49
CA LYS A 224 -3.86 -15.60 11.77
C LYS A 224 -4.06 -17.10 12.01
N LYS A 225 -4.71 -17.81 11.10
CA LYS A 225 -4.99 -19.25 11.24
C LYS A 225 -3.67 -20.03 11.23
N GLY A 226 -3.38 -20.73 12.31
CA GLY A 226 -2.18 -21.57 12.42
C GLY A 226 -0.89 -20.80 12.12
N ASN A 227 -0.12 -21.26 11.15
CA ASN A 227 1.16 -20.68 10.74
C ASN A 227 1.04 -19.63 9.61
N ASN A 228 -0.18 -19.26 9.19
CA ASN A 228 -0.39 -18.44 8.01
C ASN A 228 0.31 -17.08 8.09
N SER A 229 0.30 -16.44 9.26
CA SER A 229 1.00 -15.16 9.45
C SER A 229 2.53 -15.28 9.24
N ILE A 230 3.14 -16.33 9.78
CA ILE A 230 4.58 -16.58 9.62
C ILE A 230 4.90 -16.92 8.16
N HIS A 231 4.10 -17.78 7.54
CA HIS A 231 4.25 -18.14 6.13
C HIS A 231 4.13 -16.92 5.22
N MET A 232 3.14 -16.06 5.46
CA MET A 232 2.91 -14.83 4.71
C MET A 232 4.13 -13.90 4.79
N HIS A 233 4.69 -13.66 5.98
CA HIS A 233 5.87 -12.83 6.14
C HIS A 233 7.10 -13.41 5.42
N LYS A 234 7.30 -14.74 5.48
CA LYS A 234 8.36 -15.43 4.72
C LYS A 234 8.16 -15.29 3.22
N ARG A 235 6.90 -15.40 2.76
CA ARG A 235 6.55 -15.25 1.34
C ARG A 235 6.85 -13.83 0.82
N VAL A 236 6.52 -12.81 1.63
CA VAL A 236 6.81 -11.40 1.32
C VAL A 236 8.32 -11.17 1.26
N LEU A 237 9.08 -11.63 2.26
CA LEU A 237 10.55 -11.54 2.25
C LEU A 237 11.18 -12.23 1.04
N GLY A 238 10.69 -13.43 0.69
CA GLY A 238 11.14 -14.16 -0.50
C GLY A 238 10.88 -13.40 -1.79
N PHE A 239 9.71 -12.75 -1.89
CA PHE A 239 9.35 -11.91 -3.03
C PHE A 239 10.27 -10.69 -3.16
N PHE A 240 10.51 -9.96 -2.06
CA PHE A 240 11.43 -8.82 -2.09
C PHE A 240 12.86 -9.23 -2.47
N ARG A 241 13.39 -10.32 -1.90
CA ARG A 241 14.73 -10.83 -2.25
C ARG A 241 14.88 -11.23 -3.70
N LYS A 242 13.79 -11.61 -4.36
CA LYS A 242 13.79 -11.99 -5.78
C LYS A 242 13.86 -10.75 -6.69
N ILE A 243 13.29 -9.61 -6.26
CA ILE A 243 13.05 -8.45 -7.13
C ILE A 243 14.00 -7.29 -6.81
N LEU A 244 14.32 -7.08 -5.51
CA LEU A 244 15.20 -6.02 -5.01
C LEU A 244 16.63 -6.51 -4.75
#